data_9ea2c40e48cc58d3e88f5b76465d203d
#
_entry.id   9ea2c40e48cc58d3e88f5b76465d203d
#
_cell.length_a   1.000
_cell.length_b   1.000
_cell.length_c   1.000
_cell.angle_alpha   90.00
_cell.angle_beta   90.00
_cell.angle_gamma   90.00
#
_symmetry.space_group_name_H-M   'P 1'
#
loop_
_entity.id
_entity.type
_entity.pdbx_description
1 polymer ?
#
loop_
_entity_poly.entity_id
_entity_poly.type
_entity_poly.pdbx_seq_one_letter_code
_entity_poly.pdbx_strand_id
1 'polypeptide(L)'
;MIKIENLVHKYTIWKDENIKSEKTVLDGISLDIPSGQFVAILGPNGSGKSTLAKHLNVLLLPNEGTVWIDGKDTHAKERLWEIRSQVGMVFQNPDNQIIGTSVEEDVAFGPENKNIEPEKIRKIVETVLRKVKLWDRRKASPSILSGGQKQRLATADALAGLPACLVLDEPTAMLDPDSRKEVINIVKELNRKEGMTIILITHHTDEVV
;
A
#
# COMPACT_ATOMS: atom_id res chain seq x y z
N MET A 1 -2.62 8.05 14.06
CA MET A 1 -1.75 7.35 13.09
C MET A 1 -1.43 8.22 11.88
N ILE A 2 -2.41 8.65 11.09
CA ILE A 2 -2.21 9.52 9.93
C ILE A 2 -3.01 10.81 10.12
N LYS A 3 -2.36 11.97 9.95
CA LYS A 3 -3.00 13.28 10.00
C LYS A 3 -2.65 14.07 8.76
N ILE A 4 -3.62 14.66 8.11
CA ILE A 4 -3.47 15.47 6.92
C ILE A 4 -4.13 16.81 7.17
N GLU A 5 -3.43 17.91 6.90
CA GLU A 5 -3.96 19.26 7.00
C GLU A 5 -3.72 20.03 5.71
N ASN A 6 -4.80 20.48 5.10
CA ASN A 6 -4.83 21.34 3.89
C ASN A 6 -3.92 20.84 2.75
N LEU A 7 -3.88 19.51 2.53
CA LEU A 7 -3.05 18.90 1.50
C LEU A 7 -3.47 19.37 0.11
N VAL A 8 -2.55 20.01 -0.59
CA VAL A 8 -2.67 20.35 -2.01
C VAL A 8 -1.61 19.59 -2.80
N HIS A 9 -2.00 18.99 -3.91
CA HIS A 9 -1.06 18.38 -4.86
C HIS A 9 -1.37 18.81 -6.29
N LYS A 10 -0.32 19.28 -6.99
CA LYS A 10 -0.35 19.74 -8.38
C LYS A 10 0.63 18.95 -9.22
N TYR A 11 0.15 18.40 -10.33
CA TYR A 11 1.02 17.79 -11.34
C TYR A 11 1.42 18.82 -12.39
N THR A 12 2.70 18.80 -12.76
CA THR A 12 3.20 19.55 -13.91
C THR A 12 2.88 18.77 -15.18
N ILE A 13 2.18 19.40 -16.12
CA ILE A 13 1.87 18.86 -17.45
C ILE A 13 2.66 19.67 -18.47
N TRP A 14 3.49 18.99 -19.27
CA TRP A 14 4.18 19.58 -20.39
C TRP A 14 3.31 19.37 -21.65
N LYS A 15 2.86 20.45 -22.29
CA LYS A 15 2.06 20.38 -23.53
C LYS A 15 2.95 20.40 -24.77
N ASP A 16 4.08 21.08 -24.71
CA ASP A 16 5.18 21.15 -25.68
C ASP A 16 6.46 21.42 -24.91
N GLU A 17 7.63 21.35 -25.57
CA GLU A 17 8.94 21.52 -24.90
C GLU A 17 9.06 22.80 -24.03
N ASN A 18 8.21 23.81 -24.26
CA ASN A 18 8.25 25.11 -23.58
C ASN A 18 6.97 25.51 -22.85
N ILE A 19 5.89 24.70 -22.90
CA ILE A 19 4.61 25.05 -22.26
C ILE A 19 4.37 24.16 -21.04
N LYS A 20 4.61 24.75 -19.87
CA LYS A 20 4.32 24.14 -18.58
C LYS A 20 2.93 24.57 -18.10
N SER A 21 2.06 23.62 -17.80
CA SER A 21 0.78 23.86 -17.10
C SER A 21 0.72 23.04 -15.82
N GLU A 22 -0.01 23.54 -14.83
CA GLU A 22 -0.23 22.81 -13.58
C GLU A 22 -1.68 22.33 -13.52
N LYS A 23 -1.87 21.10 -13.06
CA LYS A 23 -3.20 20.53 -12.78
C LYS A 23 -3.29 20.19 -11.31
N THR A 24 -4.13 20.91 -10.56
CA THR A 24 -4.45 20.55 -9.17
C THR A 24 -5.27 19.28 -9.17
N VAL A 25 -4.83 18.30 -8.38
CA VAL A 25 -5.48 16.97 -8.24
C VAL A 25 -5.99 16.76 -6.82
N LEU A 26 -5.30 17.27 -5.82
CA LEU A 26 -5.80 17.37 -4.44
C LEU A 26 -5.85 18.85 -4.08
N ASP A 27 -6.94 19.29 -3.49
CA ASP A 27 -7.19 20.70 -3.18
C ASP A 27 -7.72 20.84 -1.75
N GLY A 28 -6.82 21.15 -0.79
CA GLY A 28 -7.16 21.43 0.58
C GLY A 28 -7.69 20.24 1.39
N ILE A 29 -7.24 19.01 1.11
CA ILE A 29 -7.70 17.81 1.81
C ILE A 29 -7.21 17.82 3.26
N SER A 30 -8.15 17.66 4.21
CA SER A 30 -7.84 17.46 5.62
C SER A 30 -8.52 16.19 6.14
N LEU A 31 -7.77 15.32 6.83
CA LEU A 31 -8.23 14.02 7.28
C LEU A 31 -7.42 13.57 8.49
N ASP A 32 -8.08 12.92 9.44
CA ASP A 32 -7.44 12.27 10.58
C ASP A 32 -7.86 10.78 10.63
N ILE A 33 -6.87 9.89 10.64
CA ILE A 33 -7.08 8.44 10.72
C ILE A 33 -6.35 7.91 11.96
N PRO A 34 -7.08 7.62 13.04
CA PRO A 34 -6.54 6.95 14.22
C PRO A 34 -5.96 5.57 13.91
N SER A 35 -5.07 5.09 14.79
CA SER A 35 -4.54 3.72 14.69
C SER A 35 -5.65 2.67 14.81
N GLY A 36 -5.51 1.57 14.05
CA GLY A 36 -6.42 0.42 14.12
C GLY A 36 -7.74 0.60 13.36
N GLN A 37 -7.97 1.74 12.71
CA GLN A 37 -9.17 1.94 11.90
C GLN A 37 -9.08 1.24 10.54
N PHE A 38 -10.25 0.80 10.05
CA PHE A 38 -10.46 0.41 8.66
C PHE A 38 -11.16 1.57 7.95
N VAL A 39 -10.46 2.24 7.04
CA VAL A 39 -10.97 3.40 6.29
C VAL A 39 -11.08 3.04 4.81
N ALA A 40 -12.24 3.26 4.22
CA ALA A 40 -12.43 3.13 2.77
C ALA A 40 -12.50 4.51 2.12
N ILE A 41 -11.72 4.70 1.05
CA ILE A 41 -11.74 5.89 0.22
C ILE A 41 -12.42 5.54 -1.09
N LEU A 42 -13.63 6.09 -1.28
CA LEU A 42 -14.46 5.84 -2.45
C LEU A 42 -14.48 7.07 -3.38
N GLY A 43 -14.64 6.83 -4.67
CA GLY A 43 -14.78 7.91 -5.64
C GLY A 43 -14.53 7.44 -7.08
N PRO A 44 -14.90 8.25 -8.08
CA PRO A 44 -14.72 7.92 -9.49
C PRO A 44 -13.23 7.90 -9.88
N ASN A 45 -12.91 7.27 -11.02
CA ASN A 45 -11.57 7.29 -11.57
C ASN A 45 -11.13 8.73 -11.86
N GLY A 46 -9.85 9.02 -11.56
CA GLY A 46 -9.29 10.36 -11.75
C GLY A 46 -9.63 11.39 -10.64
N SER A 47 -10.33 11.00 -9.56
CA SER A 47 -10.63 11.90 -8.43
C SER A 47 -9.47 12.16 -7.47
N GLY A 48 -8.29 11.60 -7.72
CA GLY A 48 -7.09 11.85 -6.89
C GLY A 48 -6.82 10.79 -5.82
N LYS A 49 -7.59 9.71 -5.73
CA LYS A 49 -7.44 8.65 -4.69
C LYS A 49 -6.02 8.06 -4.64
N SER A 50 -5.50 7.62 -5.78
CA SER A 50 -4.13 7.08 -5.87
C SER A 50 -3.07 8.14 -5.61
N THR A 51 -3.34 9.40 -5.91
CA THR A 51 -2.47 10.52 -5.54
C THR A 51 -2.43 10.68 -4.02
N LEU A 52 -3.58 10.64 -3.36
CA LEU A 52 -3.66 10.67 -1.90
C LEU A 52 -2.91 9.48 -1.28
N ALA A 53 -3.12 8.25 -1.77
CA ALA A 53 -2.40 7.06 -1.31
C ALA A 53 -0.88 7.24 -1.34
N LYS A 54 -0.35 7.82 -2.42
CA LYS A 54 1.10 8.05 -2.58
C LYS A 54 1.67 9.06 -1.58
N HIS A 55 0.86 9.98 -1.03
CA HIS A 55 1.30 10.86 0.05
C HIS A 55 1.41 10.12 1.39
N LEU A 56 0.56 9.10 1.62
CA LEU A 56 0.57 8.32 2.86
C LEU A 56 1.82 7.47 3.03
N ASN A 57 2.46 7.09 1.92
CA ASN A 57 3.71 6.30 1.92
C ASN A 57 4.93 7.16 1.51
N VAL A 58 4.75 8.48 1.37
CA VAL A 58 5.81 9.43 0.99
C VAL A 58 6.44 9.11 -0.38
N LEU A 59 5.66 8.56 -1.31
CA LEU A 59 6.01 8.49 -2.73
C LEU A 59 5.83 9.85 -3.41
N LEU A 60 4.90 10.66 -2.87
CA LEU A 60 4.71 12.06 -3.23
C LEU A 60 4.78 12.92 -1.97
N LEU A 61 5.26 14.14 -2.14
CA LEU A 61 5.24 15.17 -1.10
C LEU A 61 4.17 16.22 -1.43
N PRO A 62 3.53 16.82 -0.43
CA PRO A 62 2.60 17.93 -0.62
C PRO A 62 3.26 19.14 -1.34
N ASN A 63 2.49 19.79 -2.21
CA ASN A 63 2.88 21.13 -2.68
C ASN A 63 2.55 22.19 -1.63
N GLU A 64 1.39 22.01 -0.93
CA GLU A 64 0.96 22.85 0.17
C GLU A 64 0.28 21.96 1.22
N GLY A 65 0.25 22.41 2.47
CA GLY A 65 -0.26 21.64 3.59
C GLY A 65 0.75 20.62 4.12
N THR A 66 0.33 19.77 5.05
CA THR A 66 1.23 18.82 5.72
C THR A 66 0.55 17.47 5.94
N VAL A 67 1.35 16.41 5.80
CA VAL A 67 0.96 15.03 6.13
C VAL A 67 1.88 14.53 7.24
N TRP A 68 1.29 13.99 8.30
CA TRP A 68 2.01 13.35 9.40
C TRP A 68 1.67 11.87 9.44
N ILE A 69 2.71 11.05 9.59
CA ILE A 69 2.60 9.60 9.81
C ILE A 69 3.19 9.31 11.17
N ASP A 70 2.35 8.84 12.09
CA ASP A 70 2.72 8.57 13.47
C ASP A 70 3.42 9.77 14.14
N GLY A 71 2.86 10.97 13.93
CA GLY A 71 3.37 12.23 14.43
C GLY A 71 4.61 12.78 13.73
N LYS A 72 5.11 12.12 12.67
CA LYS A 72 6.28 12.53 11.90
C LYS A 72 5.86 13.25 10.64
N ASP A 73 6.36 14.46 10.44
CA ASP A 73 6.13 15.25 9.23
C ASP A 73 6.82 14.59 8.01
N THR A 74 6.07 14.40 6.94
CA THR A 74 6.57 13.78 5.70
C THR A 74 7.59 14.65 4.95
N HIS A 75 7.72 15.94 5.28
CA HIS A 75 8.77 16.81 4.74
C HIS A 75 10.14 16.60 5.39
N ALA A 76 10.19 15.92 6.55
CA ALA A 76 11.44 15.64 7.27
C ALA A 76 12.22 14.53 6.54
N LYS A 77 13.14 14.94 5.64
CA LYS A 77 13.89 14.03 4.76
C LYS A 77 14.68 12.96 5.52
N GLU A 78 15.20 13.29 6.69
CA GLU A 78 15.94 12.40 7.57
C GLU A 78 15.09 11.26 8.15
N ARG A 79 13.77 11.41 8.13
CA ARG A 79 12.81 10.42 8.66
C ARG A 79 12.09 9.61 7.60
N LEU A 80 12.40 9.79 6.32
CA LEU A 80 11.68 9.13 5.22
C LEU A 80 11.69 7.60 5.33
N TRP A 81 12.81 7.01 5.70
CA TRP A 81 12.91 5.56 5.90
C TRP A 81 12.03 5.07 7.04
N GLU A 82 12.04 5.81 8.15
CA GLU A 82 11.21 5.51 9.30
C GLU A 82 9.72 5.59 8.95
N ILE A 83 9.31 6.65 8.27
CA ILE A 83 7.92 6.85 7.82
C ILE A 83 7.50 5.74 6.84
N ARG A 84 8.30 5.45 5.82
CA ARG A 84 8.03 4.40 4.84
C ARG A 84 7.94 3.01 5.46
N SER A 85 8.67 2.76 6.54
CA SER A 85 8.58 1.49 7.25
C SER A 85 7.27 1.30 8.01
N GLN A 86 6.56 2.39 8.33
CA GLN A 86 5.29 2.36 9.05
C GLN A 86 4.09 2.12 8.13
N VAL A 87 4.22 2.41 6.82
CA VAL A 87 3.11 2.32 5.88
C VAL A 87 3.48 1.40 4.73
N GLY A 88 2.93 0.18 4.75
CA GLY A 88 2.97 -0.73 3.61
C GLY A 88 2.01 -0.25 2.52
N MET A 89 2.39 -0.43 1.25
CA MET A 89 1.55 -0.06 0.12
C MET A 89 1.41 -1.22 -0.86
N VAL A 90 0.17 -1.46 -1.29
CA VAL A 90 -0.18 -2.43 -2.33
C VAL A 90 -0.77 -1.67 -3.50
N PHE A 91 -0.18 -1.82 -4.68
CA PHE A 91 -0.60 -1.13 -5.89
C PHE A 91 -1.68 -1.91 -6.65
N GLN A 92 -2.40 -1.22 -7.53
CA GLN A 92 -3.45 -1.77 -8.37
C GLN A 92 -2.95 -2.94 -9.24
N ASN A 93 -1.77 -2.81 -9.84
CA ASN A 93 -1.15 -3.88 -10.63
C ASN A 93 -0.02 -4.54 -9.82
N PRO A 94 -0.19 -5.80 -9.37
CA PRO A 94 0.82 -6.50 -8.59
C PRO A 94 2.11 -6.78 -9.38
N ASP A 95 2.05 -6.91 -10.71
CA ASP A 95 3.24 -7.16 -11.54
C ASP A 95 4.27 -6.01 -11.46
N ASN A 96 3.84 -4.80 -11.09
CA ASN A 96 4.74 -3.67 -10.90
C ASN A 96 5.47 -3.69 -9.54
N GLN A 97 5.09 -4.59 -8.65
CA GLN A 97 5.61 -4.69 -7.28
C GLN A 97 6.47 -5.95 -7.09
N ILE A 98 6.11 -7.04 -7.76
CA ILE A 98 6.77 -8.34 -7.66
C ILE A 98 8.10 -8.30 -8.43
N ILE A 99 9.19 -8.66 -7.75
CA ILE A 99 10.57 -8.62 -8.29
C ILE A 99 11.34 -9.93 -8.08
N GLY A 100 10.92 -10.77 -7.14
CA GLY A 100 11.59 -12.02 -6.77
C GLY A 100 11.47 -13.10 -7.85
N THR A 101 12.40 -14.04 -7.86
CA THR A 101 12.38 -15.21 -8.76
C THR A 101 11.49 -16.33 -8.22
N SER A 102 11.28 -16.36 -6.91
CA SER A 102 10.31 -17.20 -6.21
C SER A 102 9.47 -16.38 -5.23
N VAL A 103 8.31 -16.91 -4.84
CA VAL A 103 7.39 -16.27 -3.89
C VAL A 103 8.08 -15.97 -2.54
N GLU A 104 8.89 -16.90 -2.02
CA GLU A 104 9.58 -16.69 -0.74
C GLU A 104 10.71 -15.66 -0.82
N GLU A 105 11.43 -15.58 -1.96
CA GLU A 105 12.46 -14.57 -2.19
C GLU A 105 11.85 -13.17 -2.32
N ASP A 106 10.71 -13.05 -3.01
CA ASP A 106 10.01 -11.78 -3.16
C ASP A 106 9.63 -11.19 -1.78
N VAL A 107 8.99 -12.01 -0.94
CA VAL A 107 8.61 -11.60 0.42
C VAL A 107 9.83 -11.33 1.32
N ALA A 108 10.94 -12.02 1.13
CA ALA A 108 12.17 -11.81 1.90
C ALA A 108 12.86 -10.48 1.59
N PHE A 109 12.68 -9.95 0.39
CA PHE A 109 13.38 -8.77 -0.12
C PHE A 109 13.25 -7.53 0.80
N GLY A 110 12.04 -7.24 1.29
CA GLY A 110 11.82 -6.11 2.18
C GLY A 110 12.58 -6.22 3.51
N PRO A 111 12.46 -7.32 4.25
CA PRO A 111 13.23 -7.61 5.46
C PRO A 111 14.75 -7.63 5.25
N GLU A 112 15.24 -8.17 4.12
CA GLU A 112 16.66 -8.18 3.77
C GLU A 112 17.22 -6.76 3.64
N ASN A 113 16.51 -5.87 2.96
CA ASN A 113 16.89 -4.46 2.84
C ASN A 113 16.88 -3.70 4.17
N LYS A 114 16.23 -4.24 5.20
CA LYS A 114 16.26 -3.72 6.58
C LYS A 114 17.38 -4.35 7.42
N ASN A 115 18.25 -5.16 6.83
CA ASN A 115 19.32 -5.89 7.52
C ASN A 115 18.80 -6.74 8.70
N ILE A 116 17.63 -7.35 8.56
CA ILE A 116 17.07 -8.27 9.54
C ILE A 116 17.85 -9.59 9.46
N GLU A 117 18.09 -10.23 10.60
CA GLU A 117 18.80 -11.50 10.68
C GLU A 117 18.08 -12.62 9.89
N PRO A 118 18.81 -13.49 9.16
CA PRO A 118 18.21 -14.50 8.28
C PRO A 118 17.19 -15.42 8.97
N GLU A 119 17.40 -15.79 10.23
CA GLU A 119 16.46 -16.63 10.96
C GLU A 119 15.13 -15.89 11.25
N LYS A 120 15.19 -14.60 11.51
CA LYS A 120 14.01 -13.76 11.69
C LYS A 120 13.27 -13.57 10.36
N ILE A 121 14.02 -13.38 9.26
CA ILE A 121 13.45 -13.27 7.91
C ILE A 121 12.64 -14.52 7.58
N ARG A 122 13.17 -15.72 7.80
CA ARG A 122 12.44 -16.98 7.55
C ARG A 122 11.13 -17.05 8.31
N LYS A 123 11.10 -16.61 9.57
CA LYS A 123 9.87 -16.57 10.38
C LYS A 123 8.87 -15.54 9.86
N ILE A 124 9.34 -14.37 9.44
CA ILE A 124 8.49 -13.33 8.83
C ILE A 124 7.86 -13.87 7.56
N VAL A 125 8.68 -14.40 6.63
CA VAL A 125 8.22 -14.98 5.35
C VAL A 125 7.18 -16.07 5.57
N GLU A 126 7.45 -17.03 6.45
CA GLU A 126 6.48 -18.08 6.77
C GLU A 126 5.17 -17.50 7.32
N THR A 127 5.27 -16.57 8.27
CA THR A 127 4.10 -15.97 8.91
C THR A 127 3.23 -15.23 7.90
N VAL A 128 3.82 -14.36 7.07
CA VAL A 128 3.03 -13.57 6.12
C VAL A 128 2.48 -14.42 4.97
N LEU A 129 3.25 -15.40 4.46
CA LEU A 129 2.78 -16.29 3.41
C LEU A 129 1.64 -17.19 3.88
N ARG A 130 1.62 -17.61 5.15
CA ARG A 130 0.47 -18.32 5.74
C ARG A 130 -0.76 -17.41 5.85
N LYS A 131 -0.59 -16.15 6.28
CA LYS A 131 -1.70 -15.17 6.36
C LYS A 131 -2.37 -14.95 5.00
N VAL A 132 -1.58 -14.82 3.94
CA VAL A 132 -2.10 -14.62 2.58
C VAL A 132 -2.39 -15.94 1.84
N LYS A 133 -2.28 -17.10 2.49
CA LYS A 133 -2.55 -18.45 1.94
C LYS A 133 -1.68 -18.79 0.71
N LEU A 134 -0.41 -18.44 0.76
CA LEU A 134 0.57 -18.73 -0.31
C LEU A 134 1.74 -19.62 0.16
N TRP A 135 1.75 -20.09 1.40
CA TRP A 135 2.86 -20.88 1.94
C TRP A 135 3.19 -22.12 1.11
N ASP A 136 2.18 -22.84 0.60
CA ASP A 136 2.35 -24.03 -0.21
C ASP A 136 2.91 -23.72 -1.61
N ARG A 137 2.87 -22.46 -2.02
CA ARG A 137 3.42 -21.94 -3.28
C ARG A 137 4.74 -21.19 -3.11
N ARG A 138 5.34 -21.18 -1.92
CA ARG A 138 6.52 -20.35 -1.60
C ARG A 138 7.70 -20.52 -2.56
N LYS A 139 7.90 -21.74 -3.11
CA LYS A 139 8.97 -22.05 -4.05
C LYS A 139 8.58 -21.85 -5.52
N ALA A 140 7.34 -21.48 -5.78
CA ALA A 140 6.86 -21.26 -7.13
C ALA A 140 7.40 -19.93 -7.68
N SER A 141 7.60 -19.86 -9.00
CA SER A 141 7.85 -18.58 -9.66
C SER A 141 6.58 -17.72 -9.64
N PRO A 142 6.67 -16.41 -9.32
CA PRO A 142 5.52 -15.51 -9.38
C PRO A 142 4.83 -15.46 -10.74
N SER A 143 5.56 -15.76 -11.82
CA SER A 143 5.05 -15.75 -13.20
C SER A 143 3.91 -16.77 -13.45
N ILE A 144 3.87 -17.86 -12.67
CA ILE A 144 2.82 -18.89 -12.80
C ILE A 144 1.62 -18.70 -11.89
N LEU A 145 1.63 -17.64 -11.07
CA LEU A 145 0.53 -17.32 -10.16
C LEU A 145 -0.65 -16.69 -10.92
N SER A 146 -1.87 -16.99 -10.48
CA SER A 146 -3.07 -16.27 -10.95
C SER A 146 -3.05 -14.81 -10.47
N GLY A 147 -3.88 -13.95 -11.08
CA GLY A 147 -3.98 -12.54 -10.68
C GLY A 147 -4.28 -12.36 -9.19
N GLY A 148 -5.24 -13.13 -8.64
CA GLY A 148 -5.55 -13.10 -7.20
C GLY A 148 -4.39 -13.61 -6.33
N GLN A 149 -3.62 -14.59 -6.78
CA GLN A 149 -2.42 -15.04 -6.08
C GLN A 149 -1.32 -14.00 -6.11
N LYS A 150 -1.09 -13.32 -7.24
CA LYS A 150 -0.14 -12.21 -7.34
C LYS A 150 -0.52 -11.04 -6.42
N GLN A 151 -1.81 -10.72 -6.34
CA GLN A 151 -2.29 -9.66 -5.43
C GLN A 151 -2.08 -10.02 -3.96
N ARG A 152 -2.26 -11.29 -3.61
CA ARG A 152 -1.94 -11.79 -2.27
C ARG A 152 -0.44 -11.78 -1.99
N LEU A 153 0.40 -12.07 -2.99
CA LEU A 153 1.84 -11.94 -2.88
C LEU A 153 2.25 -10.48 -2.64
N ALA A 154 1.78 -9.54 -3.45
CA ALA A 154 2.03 -8.10 -3.23
C ALA A 154 1.58 -7.62 -1.84
N THR A 155 0.50 -8.21 -1.30
CA THR A 155 0.06 -7.94 0.07
C THR A 155 1.06 -8.53 1.09
N ALA A 156 1.59 -9.74 0.85
CA ALA A 156 2.61 -10.35 1.71
C ALA A 156 3.90 -9.53 1.75
N ASP A 157 4.35 -9.01 0.59
CA ASP A 157 5.54 -8.15 0.49
C ASP A 157 5.38 -6.89 1.35
N ALA A 158 4.22 -6.23 1.24
CA ALA A 158 3.93 -5.07 2.06
C ALA A 158 3.90 -5.40 3.56
N LEU A 159 3.35 -6.57 3.94
CA LEU A 159 3.28 -7.04 5.33
C LEU A 159 4.63 -7.47 5.90
N ALA A 160 5.53 -8.00 5.06
CA ALA A 160 6.86 -8.44 5.48
C ALA A 160 7.71 -7.27 6.03
N GLY A 161 7.41 -6.04 5.60
CA GLY A 161 7.97 -4.84 6.19
C GLY A 161 7.51 -4.54 7.63
N LEU A 162 6.57 -5.31 8.19
CA LEU A 162 5.96 -5.12 9.52
C LEU A 162 5.37 -3.71 9.71
N PRO A 163 4.54 -3.22 8.79
CA PRO A 163 3.98 -1.89 8.87
C PRO A 163 2.87 -1.79 9.93
N ALA A 164 2.64 -0.60 10.48
CA ALA A 164 1.50 -0.31 11.34
C ALA A 164 0.22 0.03 10.55
N CYS A 165 0.39 0.43 9.29
CA CYS A 165 -0.70 0.78 8.38
C CYS A 165 -0.48 0.12 7.02
N LEU A 166 -1.55 -0.39 6.41
CA LEU A 166 -1.55 -0.92 5.04
C LEU A 166 -2.48 -0.08 4.18
N VAL A 167 -1.92 0.51 3.13
CA VAL A 167 -2.65 1.24 2.09
C VAL A 167 -2.79 0.34 0.86
N LEU A 168 -4.02 0.13 0.40
CA LEU A 168 -4.31 -0.69 -0.76
C LEU A 168 -4.99 0.19 -1.83
N ASP A 169 -4.31 0.39 -2.96
CA ASP A 169 -4.79 1.21 -4.06
C ASP A 169 -5.45 0.32 -5.13
N GLU A 170 -6.77 0.23 -5.08
CA GLU A 170 -7.61 -0.58 -5.96
C GLU A 170 -7.14 -2.05 -6.09
N PRO A 171 -6.89 -2.77 -4.97
CA PRO A 171 -6.22 -4.08 -4.99
C PRO A 171 -7.01 -5.18 -5.68
N THR A 172 -8.26 -4.94 -6.01
CA THR A 172 -9.19 -5.94 -6.54
C THR A 172 -9.70 -5.62 -7.93
N ALA A 173 -9.28 -4.49 -8.52
CA ALA A 173 -9.82 -3.98 -9.78
C ALA A 173 -9.67 -4.96 -10.96
N MET A 174 -8.65 -5.82 -10.94
CA MET A 174 -8.34 -6.78 -12.01
C MET A 174 -8.68 -8.23 -11.64
N LEU A 175 -9.42 -8.45 -10.55
CA LEU A 175 -9.68 -9.78 -10.02
C LEU A 175 -11.10 -10.26 -10.33
N ASP A 176 -11.23 -11.58 -10.51
CA ASP A 176 -12.51 -12.26 -10.51
C ASP A 176 -13.20 -12.15 -9.12
N PRO A 177 -14.54 -12.36 -9.05
CA PRO A 177 -15.28 -12.15 -7.81
C PRO A 177 -14.80 -12.97 -6.62
N ASP A 178 -14.33 -14.20 -6.83
CA ASP A 178 -13.90 -15.08 -5.74
C ASP A 178 -12.53 -14.66 -5.21
N SER A 179 -11.57 -14.36 -6.11
CA SER A 179 -10.26 -13.81 -5.76
C SER A 179 -10.38 -12.47 -5.03
N ARG A 180 -11.33 -11.61 -5.46
CA ARG A 180 -11.64 -10.33 -4.80
C ARG A 180 -12.07 -10.55 -3.35
N LYS A 181 -13.05 -11.42 -3.12
CA LYS A 181 -13.52 -11.75 -1.76
C LYS A 181 -12.40 -12.26 -0.88
N GLU A 182 -11.52 -13.08 -1.43
CA GLU A 182 -10.40 -13.65 -0.68
C GLU A 182 -9.41 -12.57 -0.24
N VAL A 183 -9.02 -11.65 -1.12
CA VAL A 183 -8.12 -10.51 -0.79
C VAL A 183 -8.77 -9.62 0.28
N ILE A 184 -10.04 -9.24 0.10
CA ILE A 184 -10.75 -8.38 1.06
C ILE A 184 -10.89 -9.06 2.43
N ASN A 185 -11.16 -10.37 2.47
CA ASN A 185 -11.23 -11.10 3.73
C ASN A 185 -9.90 -11.11 4.48
N ILE A 186 -8.77 -11.30 3.78
CA ILE A 186 -7.44 -11.21 4.39
C ILE A 186 -7.23 -9.82 5.01
N VAL A 187 -7.55 -8.76 4.28
CA VAL A 187 -7.39 -7.37 4.75
C VAL A 187 -8.30 -7.08 5.95
N LYS A 188 -9.56 -7.54 5.93
CA LYS A 188 -10.48 -7.43 7.08
C LYS A 188 -9.96 -8.19 8.30
N GLU A 189 -9.35 -9.37 8.11
CA GLU A 189 -8.75 -10.14 9.21
C GLU A 189 -7.54 -9.43 9.83
N LEU A 190 -6.67 -8.83 9.03
CA LEU A 190 -5.54 -8.05 9.52
C LEU A 190 -5.99 -6.89 10.43
N ASN A 191 -7.04 -6.18 10.04
CA ASN A 191 -7.60 -5.13 10.88
C ASN A 191 -8.23 -5.70 12.16
N ARG A 192 -9.13 -6.69 12.05
CA ARG A 192 -9.92 -7.18 13.19
C ARG A 192 -9.10 -7.95 14.21
N LYS A 193 -8.14 -8.79 13.75
CA LYS A 193 -7.36 -9.69 14.63
C LYS A 193 -6.05 -9.07 15.10
N GLU A 194 -5.45 -8.21 14.28
CA GLU A 194 -4.11 -7.66 14.55
C GLU A 194 -4.13 -6.17 14.88
N GLY A 195 -5.30 -5.51 14.77
CA GLY A 195 -5.43 -4.08 15.03
C GLY A 195 -4.70 -3.20 14.01
N MET A 196 -4.36 -3.75 12.84
CA MET A 196 -3.66 -3.01 11.79
C MET A 196 -4.55 -1.89 11.23
N THR A 197 -3.99 -0.71 11.03
CA THR A 197 -4.70 0.37 10.32
C THR A 197 -4.80 0.02 8.84
N ILE A 198 -5.99 0.05 8.26
CA ILE A 198 -6.22 -0.26 6.85
C ILE A 198 -6.79 0.95 6.14
N ILE A 199 -6.22 1.29 5.00
CA ILE A 199 -6.77 2.30 4.08
C ILE A 199 -7.00 1.59 2.74
N LEU A 200 -8.27 1.34 2.43
CA LEU A 200 -8.69 0.68 1.20
C LEU A 200 -9.23 1.73 0.22
N ILE A 201 -8.55 1.88 -0.90
CA ILE A 201 -9.04 2.68 -2.02
C ILE A 201 -9.72 1.73 -2.99
N THR A 202 -10.99 1.99 -3.26
CA THR A 202 -11.78 1.18 -4.20
C THR A 202 -12.88 2.01 -4.83
N HIS A 203 -13.40 1.53 -5.96
CA HIS A 203 -14.65 2.02 -6.55
C HIS A 203 -15.81 1.02 -6.35
N HIS A 204 -15.56 -0.09 -5.67
CA HIS A 204 -16.52 -1.13 -5.34
C HIS A 204 -17.08 -0.94 -3.93
N THR A 205 -18.35 -0.59 -3.82
CA THR A 205 -19.01 -0.35 -2.51
C THR A 205 -19.26 -1.63 -1.72
N ASP A 206 -19.37 -2.77 -2.38
CA ASP A 206 -19.54 -4.09 -1.77
C ASP A 206 -18.31 -4.59 -1.00
N GLU A 207 -17.14 -4.01 -1.22
CA GLU A 207 -15.92 -4.33 -0.48
C GLU A 207 -15.87 -3.71 0.92
N VAL A 208 -16.70 -2.70 1.16
CA VAL A 208 -16.65 -1.87 2.37
C VAL A 208 -17.69 -2.32 3.42
N VAL A 209 -18.67 -3.10 3.02
CA VAL A 209 -19.76 -3.62 3.88
C VAL A 209 -19.34 -4.86 4.66
#